data_caa5feca0ed99fd221663f5e812082c5
#
_entry.id   caa5feca0ed99fd221663f5e812082c5
#
_cell.length_a   1.000
_cell.length_b   1.000
_cell.length_c   1.000
_cell.angle_alpha   90.00
_cell.angle_beta   90.00
_cell.angle_gamma   90.00
#
_symmetry.space_group_name_H-M   'P 1'
#
loop_
_entity.id
_entity.type
_entity.pdbx_description
1 polymer ?
#
loop_
_entity_poly.entity_id
_entity_poly.type
_entity_poly.pdbx_seq_one_letter_code
_entity_poly.pdbx_strand_id
1 'polypeptide(L)'
;MRPTAPTALLSAFQGLRISTTPTVSPLRAAIRPQLTKPLVASQILRDARPFSTTPAAQGTWLEPSIDRTKKMMKGRPRVATGGSTKGTTVIWGDYGLRMKDHHRRISAKQLKNAEDTIKMRLRGQKYRLYKRVCCNVGVYVSGNEMRMGKGKGSFDHWAARVAVNQIVFEIRGMLHEAVAKDAFRLAGNKLPGQWEFVHKGAAPVVGITKLENGVTLEDLKRPRKAIAPEDLLAEATSKPTSAASTTTPSAAP
;
A
#
# COMPACT_ATOMS: atom_id res chain seq x y z
N MET A 1 -42.21 -36.24 6.53
CA MET A 1 -41.33 -37.41 6.66
C MET A 1 -39.94 -36.97 6.20
N ARG A 2 -39.00 -36.85 7.15
CA ARG A 2 -37.60 -36.53 6.86
C ARG A 2 -36.80 -37.85 6.91
N PRO A 3 -35.89 -38.14 5.99
CA PRO A 3 -34.98 -39.27 6.14
C PRO A 3 -33.79 -38.89 7.00
N THR A 4 -33.51 -39.71 7.99
CA THR A 4 -32.37 -39.73 8.88
C THR A 4 -31.13 -40.26 8.14
N ALA A 5 -29.99 -39.56 8.26
CA ALA A 5 -28.70 -40.01 7.76
C ALA A 5 -28.05 -41.03 8.72
N PRO A 6 -27.32 -42.04 8.24
CA PRO A 6 -26.62 -42.99 9.09
C PRO A 6 -25.27 -42.47 9.57
N THR A 7 -25.09 -42.45 10.87
CA THR A 7 -23.86 -42.23 11.62
C THR A 7 -23.03 -43.50 11.63
N ALA A 8 -22.08 -43.68 10.73
CA ALA A 8 -21.06 -44.73 10.87
C ALA A 8 -19.92 -44.50 9.85
N LEU A 9 -18.93 -43.72 10.18
CA LEU A 9 -17.56 -43.76 9.58
C LEU A 9 -16.60 -42.83 10.36
N LEU A 10 -16.50 -43.06 11.68
CA LEU A 10 -15.51 -42.36 12.54
C LEU A 10 -14.80 -43.34 13.48
N SER A 11 -14.18 -44.40 12.95
CA SER A 11 -13.33 -45.27 13.75
C SER A 11 -12.30 -46.06 12.93
N ALA A 12 -11.47 -45.36 12.14
CA ALA A 12 -10.38 -46.06 11.45
C ALA A 12 -9.13 -45.18 11.24
N PHE A 13 -8.74 -44.38 12.24
CA PHE A 13 -7.42 -43.71 12.23
C PHE A 13 -6.84 -43.61 13.65
N GLN A 14 -6.73 -44.77 14.35
CA GLN A 14 -5.88 -44.89 15.54
C GLN A 14 -4.97 -46.08 15.31
N GLY A 15 -3.69 -45.85 15.07
CA GLY A 15 -2.71 -46.94 15.13
C GLY A 15 -1.59 -46.85 14.10
N LEU A 16 -0.76 -45.82 14.15
CA LEU A 16 0.60 -45.91 13.61
C LEU A 16 1.55 -45.08 14.48
N ARG A 17 1.98 -45.70 15.58
CA ARG A 17 3.16 -45.25 16.36
C ARG A 17 4.38 -45.92 15.73
N ILE A 18 5.21 -45.17 15.05
CA ILE A 18 6.57 -45.59 14.68
C ILE A 18 7.50 -45.15 15.80
N SER A 19 7.93 -46.11 16.60
CA SER A 19 9.00 -45.97 17.58
C SER A 19 10.32 -46.25 16.91
N THR A 20 11.14 -45.28 16.70
CA THR A 20 12.56 -45.46 16.33
C THR A 20 13.42 -45.17 17.55
N THR A 21 13.86 -46.23 18.24
CA THR A 21 14.97 -46.17 19.19
C THR A 21 16.29 -46.37 18.44
N PRO A 22 17.30 -45.54 18.65
CA PRO A 22 18.64 -45.85 18.16
C PRO A 22 19.38 -46.70 19.16
N THR A 23 19.77 -47.90 18.75
CA THR A 23 20.65 -48.80 19.48
C THR A 23 22.09 -48.26 19.40
N VAL A 24 22.65 -47.90 20.52
CA VAL A 24 24.05 -47.51 20.63
C VAL A 24 24.87 -48.75 21.03
N SER A 25 25.79 -49.17 20.17
CA SER A 25 26.81 -50.14 20.52
C SER A 25 28.16 -49.44 20.70
N PRO A 26 28.95 -49.80 21.77
CA PRO A 26 30.24 -49.18 22.00
C PRO A 26 31.33 -50.00 21.35
N LEU A 27 32.05 -49.40 20.42
CA LEU A 27 33.32 -49.95 19.95
C LEU A 27 34.47 -48.95 20.19
N ARG A 28 35.34 -49.39 21.06
CA ARG A 28 36.63 -48.89 21.44
C ARG A 28 37.53 -48.70 20.20
N ALA A 29 37.97 -47.50 19.92
CA ALA A 29 38.98 -47.25 18.89
C ALA A 29 40.07 -46.31 19.40
N ALA A 30 41.28 -46.76 19.11
CA ALA A 30 42.56 -46.25 19.54
C ALA A 30 42.86 -44.83 19.06
N ILE A 31 43.47 -44.09 19.94
CA ILE A 31 44.03 -42.74 19.75
C ILE A 31 45.24 -42.81 18.84
N ARG A 32 45.20 -42.17 17.67
CA ARG A 32 46.37 -41.79 16.89
C ARG A 32 46.42 -40.27 16.78
N PRO A 33 47.50 -39.59 17.16
CA PRO A 33 47.61 -38.15 16.98
C PRO A 33 47.85 -37.84 15.49
N GLN A 34 46.91 -37.18 14.85
CA GLN A 34 47.06 -36.64 13.51
C GLN A 34 47.48 -35.17 13.60
N LEU A 35 48.61 -34.90 12.95
CA LEU A 35 49.18 -33.58 12.73
C LEU A 35 48.14 -32.61 12.13
N THR A 36 47.81 -31.59 12.83
CA THR A 36 46.90 -30.55 12.37
C THR A 36 47.55 -29.65 11.32
N LYS A 37 47.16 -29.80 10.08
CA LYS A 37 47.43 -28.79 9.03
C LYS A 37 46.40 -27.65 9.15
N PRO A 38 46.81 -26.40 9.01
CA PRO A 38 45.85 -25.29 9.11
C PRO A 38 45.01 -25.21 7.82
N LEU A 39 43.76 -25.61 7.91
CA LEU A 39 42.75 -25.47 6.86
C LEU A 39 41.96 -24.15 7.01
N VAL A 40 42.65 -23.02 6.88
CA VAL A 40 41.97 -21.71 6.97
C VAL A 40 41.60 -21.14 5.59
N ALA A 41 42.13 -21.68 4.51
CA ALA A 41 41.93 -21.12 3.17
C ALA A 41 40.71 -21.64 2.42
N SER A 42 40.03 -22.71 2.85
CA SER A 42 38.92 -23.31 2.11
C SER A 42 37.51 -22.98 2.63
N GLN A 43 37.40 -22.35 3.80
CA GLN A 43 36.08 -21.97 4.33
C GLN A 43 35.57 -20.62 3.83
N ILE A 44 36.46 -19.73 3.39
CA ILE A 44 36.06 -18.41 2.86
C ILE A 44 35.33 -18.50 1.52
N LEU A 45 35.51 -19.60 0.76
CA LEU A 45 34.85 -19.80 -0.53
C LEU A 45 33.47 -20.50 -0.44
N ARG A 46 33.08 -21.02 0.74
CA ARG A 46 31.77 -21.69 0.89
C ARG A 46 30.63 -20.76 1.21
N ASP A 47 30.91 -19.56 1.70
CA ASP A 47 29.89 -18.54 2.02
C ASP A 47 29.66 -17.53 0.88
N ALA A 48 30.34 -17.69 -0.25
CA ALA A 48 29.96 -16.98 -1.46
C ALA A 48 28.61 -17.53 -1.94
N ARG A 49 27.53 -16.94 -1.46
CA ARG A 49 26.20 -17.21 -2.00
C ARG A 49 26.27 -16.99 -3.50
N PRO A 50 25.97 -18.01 -4.34
CA PRO A 50 25.94 -17.81 -5.77
C PRO A 50 24.94 -16.67 -6.02
N PHE A 51 25.41 -15.57 -6.61
CA PHE A 51 24.51 -14.55 -7.10
C PHE A 51 23.57 -15.25 -8.07
N SER A 52 22.30 -15.36 -7.69
CA SER A 52 21.28 -15.88 -8.58
C SER A 52 21.22 -14.94 -9.79
N THR A 53 21.75 -15.39 -10.91
CA THR A 53 21.66 -14.69 -12.19
C THR A 53 20.28 -14.85 -12.84
N THR A 54 19.36 -15.58 -12.20
CA THR A 54 17.98 -15.63 -12.64
C THR A 54 17.40 -14.24 -12.48
N PRO A 55 17.07 -13.50 -13.56
CA PRO A 55 16.39 -12.24 -13.44
C PRO A 55 15.10 -12.53 -12.67
N ALA A 56 14.97 -11.94 -11.50
CA ALA A 56 13.73 -12.03 -10.76
C ALA A 56 12.63 -11.59 -11.72
N ALA A 57 11.68 -12.47 -12.01
CA ALA A 57 10.52 -12.18 -12.85
C ALA A 57 9.59 -11.20 -12.14
N GLN A 58 10.16 -10.07 -11.67
CA GLN A 58 9.47 -9.00 -11.01
C GLN A 58 8.97 -8.06 -12.09
N GLY A 59 7.65 -7.95 -12.17
CA GLY A 59 7.03 -6.93 -12.99
C GLY A 59 7.46 -5.52 -12.54
N THR A 60 7.29 -4.56 -13.41
CA THR A 60 7.45 -3.13 -13.08
C THR A 60 6.24 -2.63 -12.29
N TRP A 61 6.34 -1.45 -11.69
CA TRP A 61 5.20 -0.81 -11.00
C TRP A 61 4.00 -0.52 -11.95
N LEU A 62 4.25 -0.46 -13.26
CA LEU A 62 3.24 -0.27 -14.31
C LEU A 62 2.72 -1.58 -14.90
N GLU A 63 3.56 -2.61 -14.94
CA GLU A 63 3.23 -3.92 -15.49
C GLU A 63 3.65 -5.00 -14.50
N PRO A 64 2.69 -5.58 -13.77
CA PRO A 64 2.99 -6.66 -12.85
C PRO A 64 3.28 -7.97 -13.62
N SER A 65 4.00 -8.88 -13.00
CA SER A 65 4.26 -10.23 -13.53
C SER A 65 3.08 -11.20 -13.40
N ILE A 66 1.86 -10.67 -13.40
CA ILE A 66 0.64 -11.46 -13.27
C ILE A 66 0.27 -12.04 -14.63
N ASP A 67 -0.12 -13.31 -14.63
CA ASP A 67 -0.56 -14.01 -15.84
C ASP A 67 -1.81 -13.33 -16.45
N ARG A 68 -1.66 -12.91 -17.71
CA ARG A 68 -2.75 -12.24 -18.47
C ARG A 68 -3.82 -13.20 -18.97
N THR A 69 -3.54 -14.51 -19.01
CA THR A 69 -4.50 -15.53 -19.47
C THR A 69 -5.64 -15.70 -18.47
N LYS A 70 -5.36 -15.55 -17.17
CA LYS A 70 -6.35 -15.59 -16.11
C LYS A 70 -7.08 -14.25 -16.03
N LYS A 71 -8.31 -14.23 -16.53
CA LYS A 71 -9.13 -12.99 -16.53
C LYS A 71 -9.50 -12.60 -15.11
N MET A 72 -9.12 -11.40 -14.70
CA MET A 72 -9.40 -10.84 -13.39
C MET A 72 -10.85 -10.37 -13.28
N MET A 73 -11.37 -10.31 -12.06
CA MET A 73 -12.68 -9.71 -11.80
C MET A 73 -12.64 -8.20 -12.08
N LYS A 74 -13.76 -7.66 -12.56
CA LYS A 74 -13.90 -6.22 -12.86
C LYS A 74 -13.64 -5.36 -11.62
N GLY A 75 -14.15 -5.77 -10.47
CA GLY A 75 -14.04 -5.01 -9.23
C GLY A 75 -14.68 -3.62 -9.34
N ARG A 76 -14.66 -2.89 -8.23
CA ARG A 76 -15.13 -1.50 -8.19
C ARG A 76 -13.94 -0.54 -8.24
N PRO A 77 -14.06 0.66 -8.82
CA PRO A 77 -13.01 1.68 -8.75
C PRO A 77 -12.79 2.17 -7.31
N ARG A 78 -13.85 2.13 -6.50
CA ARG A 78 -13.81 2.58 -5.11
C ARG A 78 -12.89 1.71 -4.26
N VAL A 79 -12.00 2.33 -3.52
CA VAL A 79 -11.18 1.72 -2.48
C VAL A 79 -11.88 1.91 -1.14
N ALA A 80 -11.81 0.91 -0.26
CA ALA A 80 -12.32 1.06 1.09
C ALA A 80 -11.50 2.13 1.83
N THR A 81 -12.19 3.16 2.32
CA THR A 81 -11.55 4.29 3.02
C THR A 81 -11.70 4.24 4.53
N GLY A 82 -12.40 3.28 5.08
CA GLY A 82 -12.56 2.91 6.50
C GLY A 82 -12.09 3.87 7.63
N GLY A 83 -11.96 5.17 7.37
CA GLY A 83 -11.43 6.13 8.33
C GLY A 83 -9.90 6.09 8.49
N SER A 84 -9.18 5.49 7.58
CA SER A 84 -7.71 5.39 7.64
C SER A 84 -7.02 6.62 7.05
N THR A 85 -6.00 7.11 7.74
CA THR A 85 -5.10 8.17 7.26
C THR A 85 -3.96 7.64 6.40
N LYS A 86 -3.85 6.31 6.21
CA LYS A 86 -2.77 5.69 5.45
C LYS A 86 -2.73 6.20 4.00
N GLY A 87 -1.56 6.62 3.58
CA GLY A 87 -1.32 7.07 2.20
C GLY A 87 -1.69 8.52 1.91
N THR A 88 -2.17 9.29 2.88
CA THR A 88 -2.59 10.69 2.72
C THR A 88 -1.48 11.70 3.02
N THR A 89 -0.42 11.26 3.70
CA THR A 89 0.74 12.09 4.07
C THR A 89 1.97 11.72 3.27
N VAL A 90 2.86 12.69 3.08
CA VAL A 90 4.18 12.50 2.47
C VAL A 90 5.09 11.81 3.48
N ILE A 91 5.71 10.69 3.09
CA ILE A 91 6.56 9.87 3.96
C ILE A 91 8.02 9.95 3.54
N TRP A 92 8.33 9.66 2.28
CA TRP A 92 9.70 9.52 1.78
C TRP A 92 10.23 10.78 1.14
N GLY A 93 9.35 11.61 0.58
CA GLY A 93 9.68 12.84 -0.11
C GLY A 93 9.55 14.07 0.77
N ASP A 94 9.81 15.21 0.17
CA ASP A 94 9.56 16.53 0.74
C ASP A 94 8.25 17.10 0.20
N TYR A 95 7.93 16.76 -1.04
CA TYR A 95 6.72 17.17 -1.75
C TYR A 95 5.98 15.98 -2.31
N GLY A 96 4.66 16.05 -2.37
CA GLY A 96 3.80 15.01 -2.88
C GLY A 96 2.63 15.49 -3.74
N LEU A 97 2.18 14.62 -4.66
CA LEU A 97 0.97 14.82 -5.45
C LEU A 97 -0.16 13.95 -4.89
N ARG A 98 -1.17 14.60 -4.34
CA ARG A 98 -2.33 13.98 -3.69
C ARG A 98 -3.58 14.10 -4.56
N MET A 99 -4.36 13.02 -4.65
CA MET A 99 -5.63 13.04 -5.33
C MET A 99 -6.71 13.69 -4.45
N LYS A 100 -7.40 14.71 -4.96
CA LYS A 100 -8.44 15.43 -4.23
C LYS A 100 -9.86 15.00 -4.60
N ASP A 101 -10.01 14.48 -5.81
CA ASP A 101 -11.30 14.09 -6.40
C ASP A 101 -11.76 12.69 -5.93
N HIS A 102 -12.62 12.05 -6.68
CA HIS A 102 -13.20 10.75 -6.37
C HIS A 102 -12.21 9.59 -6.53
N HIS A 103 -12.53 8.44 -5.91
CA HIS A 103 -11.85 7.18 -6.19
C HIS A 103 -11.84 6.88 -7.69
N ARG A 104 -10.67 6.64 -8.24
CA ARG A 104 -10.52 6.37 -9.67
C ARG A 104 -9.62 5.18 -9.94
N ARG A 105 -9.85 4.59 -11.08
CA ARG A 105 -8.89 3.71 -11.73
C ARG A 105 -8.09 4.53 -12.72
N ILE A 106 -6.78 4.55 -12.57
CA ILE A 106 -5.86 5.28 -13.44
C ILE A 106 -5.08 4.25 -14.25
N SER A 107 -5.03 4.41 -15.56
CA SER A 107 -4.31 3.50 -16.44
C SER A 107 -2.78 3.65 -16.30
N ALA A 108 -2.07 2.56 -16.55
CA ALA A 108 -0.60 2.56 -16.53
C ALA A 108 0.00 3.60 -17.49
N LYS A 109 -0.62 3.80 -18.67
CA LYS A 109 -0.19 4.82 -19.65
C LYS A 109 -0.28 6.23 -19.08
N GLN A 110 -1.38 6.57 -18.38
CA GLN A 110 -1.55 7.89 -17.74
C GLN A 110 -0.52 8.12 -16.65
N LEU A 111 -0.25 7.12 -15.80
CA LEU A 111 0.76 7.19 -14.75
C LEU A 111 2.16 7.36 -15.33
N LYS A 112 2.48 6.65 -16.41
CA LYS A 112 3.76 6.81 -17.11
C LYS A 112 3.92 8.22 -17.68
N ASN A 113 2.90 8.74 -18.35
CA ASN A 113 2.92 10.10 -18.89
C ASN A 113 3.14 11.16 -17.80
N ALA A 114 2.51 10.99 -16.64
CA ALA A 114 2.72 11.88 -15.50
C ALA A 114 4.15 11.78 -14.95
N GLU A 115 4.69 10.56 -14.81
CA GLU A 115 6.08 10.34 -14.41
C GLU A 115 7.07 11.02 -15.37
N ASP A 116 6.88 10.82 -16.68
CA ASP A 116 7.75 11.39 -17.71
C ASP A 116 7.68 12.92 -17.74
N THR A 117 6.50 13.49 -17.50
CA THR A 117 6.31 14.95 -17.38
C THR A 117 7.09 15.51 -16.19
N ILE A 118 7.04 14.84 -15.03
CA ILE A 118 7.83 15.23 -13.85
C ILE A 118 9.32 15.18 -14.16
N LYS A 119 9.78 14.08 -14.78
CA LYS A 119 11.19 13.90 -15.14
C LYS A 119 11.68 14.96 -16.14
N MET A 120 10.86 15.30 -17.13
CA MET A 120 11.19 16.34 -18.09
C MET A 120 11.31 17.72 -17.45
N ARG A 121 10.38 18.07 -16.55
CA ARG A 121 10.39 19.37 -15.88
C ARG A 121 11.57 19.52 -14.91
N LEU A 122 11.97 18.44 -14.25
CA LEU A 122 13.06 18.42 -13.29
C LEU A 122 14.42 18.03 -13.90
N ARG A 123 14.51 18.02 -15.22
CA ARG A 123 15.75 17.66 -15.92
C ARG A 123 16.89 18.62 -15.52
N GLY A 124 18.06 18.06 -15.21
CA GLY A 124 19.23 18.81 -14.76
C GLY A 124 19.31 19.07 -13.25
N GLN A 125 18.27 18.74 -12.49
CA GLN A 125 18.26 18.86 -11.02
C GLN A 125 18.49 17.53 -10.34
N LYS A 126 19.05 17.55 -9.13
CA LYS A 126 19.25 16.32 -8.32
C LYS A 126 18.00 16.04 -7.49
N TYR A 127 17.24 15.03 -7.87
CA TYR A 127 16.04 14.63 -7.15
C TYR A 127 15.86 13.12 -7.18
N ARG A 128 15.03 12.62 -6.28
CA ARG A 128 14.55 11.23 -6.25
C ARG A 128 13.02 11.22 -6.30
N LEU A 129 12.47 10.48 -7.27
CA LEU A 129 11.03 10.32 -7.45
C LEU A 129 10.59 8.99 -6.84
N TYR A 130 9.68 9.03 -5.90
CA TYR A 130 9.04 7.86 -5.29
C TYR A 130 7.63 7.67 -5.86
N LYS A 131 7.31 6.43 -6.18
CA LYS A 131 6.03 6.00 -6.73
C LYS A 131 5.30 5.19 -5.66
N ARG A 132 4.15 5.65 -5.24
CA ARG A 132 3.39 5.01 -4.15
C ARG A 132 2.23 4.14 -4.62
N VAL A 133 2.09 3.97 -5.92
CA VAL A 133 0.99 3.24 -6.55
C VAL A 133 1.55 2.19 -7.50
N CYS A 134 0.95 1.00 -7.49
CA CYS A 134 1.26 -0.08 -8.42
C CYS A 134 0.03 -0.44 -9.25
N CYS A 135 0.22 -0.66 -10.54
CA CYS A 135 -0.84 -1.09 -11.45
C CYS A 135 -1.00 -2.62 -11.36
N ASN A 136 -1.96 -3.07 -10.58
CA ASN A 136 -2.24 -4.49 -10.34
C ASN A 136 -3.61 -4.96 -10.83
N VAL A 137 -4.39 -4.10 -11.44
CA VAL A 137 -5.74 -4.40 -11.93
C VAL A 137 -5.72 -4.49 -13.44
N GLY A 138 -6.03 -5.67 -13.98
CA GLY A 138 -6.22 -5.86 -15.42
C GLY A 138 -7.59 -5.34 -15.86
N VAL A 139 -7.59 -4.49 -16.87
CA VAL A 139 -8.81 -4.00 -17.53
C VAL A 139 -9.03 -4.79 -18.80
N TYR A 140 -10.26 -5.29 -18.97
CA TYR A 140 -10.67 -6.10 -20.10
C TYR A 140 -11.81 -5.39 -20.83
N VAL A 141 -11.70 -5.24 -22.13
CA VAL A 141 -12.67 -4.54 -22.98
C VAL A 141 -13.18 -5.49 -24.03
N SER A 142 -14.51 -5.54 -24.21
CA SER A 142 -15.15 -6.16 -25.39
C SER A 142 -15.17 -5.14 -26.51
N GLY A 143 -15.10 -5.61 -27.77
CA GLY A 143 -15.24 -4.72 -28.92
C GLY A 143 -16.59 -3.99 -28.91
N ASN A 144 -16.60 -2.71 -29.24
CA ASN A 144 -17.81 -1.88 -29.22
C ASN A 144 -18.84 -2.33 -30.26
N GLU A 145 -18.41 -2.97 -31.35
CA GLU A 145 -19.27 -3.45 -32.44
C GLU A 145 -19.80 -4.87 -32.22
N MET A 146 -19.43 -5.52 -31.13
CA MET A 146 -19.85 -6.88 -30.84
C MET A 146 -21.20 -6.87 -30.12
N ARG A 147 -22.12 -7.78 -30.56
CA ARG A 147 -23.37 -8.03 -29.85
C ARG A 147 -23.11 -8.47 -28.40
N MET A 148 -24.10 -8.25 -27.53
CA MET A 148 -24.05 -8.70 -26.13
C MET A 148 -23.82 -10.22 -26.04
N GLY A 149 -23.12 -10.68 -24.99
CA GLY A 149 -22.79 -12.07 -24.77
C GLY A 149 -21.33 -12.37 -25.13
N LYS A 150 -21.01 -13.63 -25.46
CA LYS A 150 -19.66 -14.14 -25.82
C LYS A 150 -18.59 -13.97 -24.75
N GLY A 151 -19.00 -13.81 -23.49
CA GLY A 151 -18.09 -13.80 -22.33
C GLY A 151 -17.32 -12.49 -22.14
N LYS A 152 -16.27 -12.56 -21.33
CA LYS A 152 -15.44 -11.42 -20.96
C LYS A 152 -14.46 -11.05 -22.09
N GLY A 153 -14.34 -9.77 -22.41
CA GLY A 153 -13.43 -9.25 -23.42
C GLY A 153 -11.96 -9.62 -23.22
N SER A 154 -11.12 -9.23 -24.15
CA SER A 154 -9.67 -9.41 -24.07
C SER A 154 -9.02 -8.39 -23.15
N PHE A 155 -7.78 -8.67 -22.71
CA PHE A 155 -6.99 -7.75 -21.92
C PHE A 155 -6.65 -6.50 -22.76
N ASP A 156 -6.86 -5.33 -22.17
CA ASP A 156 -6.54 -4.06 -22.79
C ASP A 156 -5.33 -3.40 -22.12
N HIS A 157 -5.45 -3.05 -20.83
CA HIS A 157 -4.36 -2.39 -20.13
C HIS A 157 -4.35 -2.69 -18.62
N TRP A 158 -3.25 -2.40 -17.98
CA TRP A 158 -3.13 -2.38 -16.53
C TRP A 158 -3.60 -1.05 -15.96
N ALA A 159 -4.21 -1.10 -14.78
CA ALA A 159 -4.65 0.07 -14.05
C ALA A 159 -4.35 -0.04 -12.56
N ALA A 160 -4.21 1.10 -11.91
CA ALA A 160 -4.12 1.22 -10.46
C ALA A 160 -5.41 1.80 -9.88
N ARG A 161 -5.80 1.33 -8.71
CA ARG A 161 -6.87 1.97 -7.93
C ARG A 161 -6.26 3.02 -7.04
N VAL A 162 -6.72 4.25 -7.18
CA VAL A 162 -6.29 5.37 -6.35
C VAL A 162 -7.48 5.83 -5.52
N ALA A 163 -7.27 5.88 -4.20
CA ALA A 163 -8.27 6.39 -3.27
C ALA A 163 -8.26 7.92 -3.23
N VAL A 164 -9.35 8.49 -2.72
CA VAL A 164 -9.38 9.93 -2.37
C VAL A 164 -8.27 10.24 -1.36
N ASN A 165 -7.61 11.36 -1.53
CA ASN A 165 -6.49 11.83 -0.71
C ASN A 165 -5.23 10.95 -0.72
N GLN A 166 -5.18 9.94 -1.57
CA GLN A 166 -3.98 9.11 -1.70
C GLN A 166 -2.89 9.87 -2.48
N ILE A 167 -1.68 9.83 -1.95
CA ILE A 167 -0.49 10.35 -2.63
C ILE A 167 0.00 9.32 -3.65
N VAL A 168 0.23 9.77 -4.88
CA VAL A 168 0.68 8.92 -5.99
C VAL A 168 2.18 9.06 -6.24
N PHE A 169 2.69 10.29 -6.23
CA PHE A 169 4.10 10.60 -6.44
C PHE A 169 4.63 11.44 -5.30
N GLU A 170 5.87 11.16 -4.90
CA GLU A 170 6.63 12.00 -3.97
C GLU A 170 7.99 12.33 -4.57
N ILE A 171 8.45 13.55 -4.34
CA ILE A 171 9.76 14.03 -4.76
C ILE A 171 10.57 14.38 -3.52
N ARG A 172 11.82 13.91 -3.50
CA ARG A 172 12.82 14.29 -2.51
C ARG A 172 14.01 14.90 -3.23
N GLY A 173 14.50 16.02 -2.74
CA GLY A 173 15.70 16.66 -3.27
C GLY A 173 15.77 18.12 -2.90
N MET A 174 16.95 18.72 -3.14
CA MET A 174 17.15 20.15 -2.94
C MET A 174 16.54 20.92 -4.13
N LEU A 175 15.23 21.04 -4.11
CA LEU A 175 14.44 21.70 -5.15
C LEU A 175 13.73 22.91 -4.55
N HIS A 176 13.68 23.99 -5.34
CA HIS A 176 12.82 25.11 -4.98
C HIS A 176 11.34 24.68 -5.08
N GLU A 177 10.54 25.06 -4.08
CA GLU A 177 9.13 24.67 -4.00
C GLU A 177 8.33 25.03 -5.25
N ALA A 178 8.53 26.22 -5.81
CA ALA A 178 7.82 26.66 -7.01
C ALA A 178 8.07 25.74 -8.20
N VAL A 179 9.29 25.20 -8.35
CA VAL A 179 9.64 24.26 -9.42
C VAL A 179 8.97 22.91 -9.21
N ALA A 180 8.97 22.41 -7.96
CA ALA A 180 8.28 21.18 -7.61
C ALA A 180 6.76 21.31 -7.81
N LYS A 181 6.17 22.44 -7.42
CA LYS A 181 4.75 22.75 -7.59
C LYS A 181 4.36 22.79 -9.08
N ASP A 182 5.18 23.43 -9.91
CA ASP A 182 4.94 23.47 -11.36
C ASP A 182 5.06 22.07 -11.99
N ALA A 183 6.07 21.27 -11.61
CA ALA A 183 6.21 19.90 -12.08
C ALA A 183 4.99 19.04 -11.75
N PHE A 184 4.49 19.14 -10.52
CA PHE A 184 3.29 18.41 -10.11
C PHE A 184 2.00 18.96 -10.75
N ARG A 185 1.90 20.27 -11.00
CA ARG A 185 0.79 20.84 -11.74
C ARG A 185 0.71 20.27 -13.14
N LEU A 186 1.83 20.22 -13.85
CA LEU A 186 1.92 19.65 -15.20
C LEU A 186 1.60 18.15 -15.20
N ALA A 187 2.07 17.39 -14.21
CA ALA A 187 1.77 15.97 -14.05
C ALA A 187 0.28 15.75 -13.75
N GLY A 188 -0.32 16.58 -12.90
CA GLY A 188 -1.76 16.52 -12.59
C GLY A 188 -2.63 16.69 -13.84
N ASN A 189 -2.24 17.55 -14.77
CA ASN A 189 -2.94 17.73 -16.04
C ASN A 189 -2.90 16.49 -16.96
N LYS A 190 -1.96 15.55 -16.74
CA LYS A 190 -1.88 14.27 -17.46
C LYS A 190 -2.65 13.14 -16.79
N LEU A 191 -3.10 13.37 -15.56
CA LEU A 191 -3.86 12.43 -14.78
C LEU A 191 -5.35 12.82 -14.74
N PRO A 192 -6.27 11.87 -14.66
CA PRO A 192 -7.69 12.17 -14.52
C PRO A 192 -8.00 12.68 -13.11
N GLY A 193 -8.93 13.63 -13.00
CA GLY A 193 -9.41 14.18 -11.74
C GLY A 193 -8.63 15.40 -11.28
N GLN A 194 -8.92 15.83 -10.04
CA GLN A 194 -8.29 16.99 -9.42
C GLN A 194 -7.14 16.54 -8.52
N TRP A 195 -6.06 17.31 -8.56
CA TRP A 195 -4.82 16.99 -7.83
C TRP A 195 -4.38 18.17 -6.99
N GLU A 196 -3.83 17.87 -5.83
CA GLU A 196 -3.35 18.83 -4.86
C GLU A 196 -1.85 18.60 -4.59
N PHE A 197 -1.13 19.69 -4.47
CA PHE A 197 0.26 19.71 -4.03
C PHE A 197 0.32 19.68 -2.51
N VAL A 198 1.14 18.81 -1.93
CA VAL A 198 1.24 18.59 -0.49
C VAL A 198 2.70 18.59 -0.06
N HIS A 199 3.00 19.27 1.04
CA HIS A 199 4.30 19.28 1.68
C HIS A 199 4.45 18.14 2.70
N LYS A 200 5.69 17.83 3.03
CA LYS A 200 5.99 16.99 4.18
C LYS A 200 5.54 17.70 5.47
N GLY A 201 4.87 16.96 6.35
CA GLY A 201 4.30 17.51 7.58
C GLY A 201 2.88 18.08 7.44
N ALA A 202 2.32 18.11 6.22
CA ALA A 202 0.91 18.47 6.06
C ALA A 202 0.00 17.48 6.80
N ALA A 203 -1.07 18.01 7.37
CA ALA A 203 -2.02 17.22 8.16
C ALA A 203 -2.61 16.05 7.35
N PRO A 204 -2.78 14.88 7.97
CA PRO A 204 -3.45 13.77 7.36
C PRO A 204 -4.92 14.10 7.09
N VAL A 205 -5.50 13.43 6.09
CA VAL A 205 -6.88 13.66 5.67
C VAL A 205 -7.68 12.37 5.77
N VAL A 206 -8.85 12.43 6.34
CA VAL A 206 -9.80 11.33 6.43
C VAL A 206 -11.05 11.68 5.62
N GLY A 207 -11.25 11.00 4.50
CA GLY A 207 -12.34 11.34 3.60
C GLY A 207 -12.18 12.76 3.04
N ILE A 208 -12.98 13.71 3.53
CA ILE A 208 -12.92 15.13 3.15
C ILE A 208 -12.29 15.99 4.27
N THR A 209 -12.26 15.47 5.49
CA THR A 209 -11.86 16.23 6.67
C THR A 209 -10.34 16.14 6.87
N LYS A 210 -9.70 17.29 6.98
CA LYS A 210 -8.29 17.38 7.42
C LYS A 210 -8.26 17.29 8.94
N LEU A 211 -7.29 16.52 9.46
CA LEU A 211 -7.06 16.40 10.90
C LEU A 211 -6.17 17.57 11.37
N GLU A 212 -6.75 18.77 11.36
CA GLU A 212 -6.13 20.02 11.84
C GLU A 212 -6.97 20.60 12.99
N ASN A 213 -6.42 21.54 13.73
CA ASN A 213 -7.14 22.30 14.76
C ASN A 213 -7.78 21.44 15.87
N GLY A 214 -7.07 20.40 16.31
CA GLY A 214 -7.54 19.56 17.41
C GLY A 214 -8.54 18.47 17.02
N VAL A 215 -8.96 18.40 15.75
CA VAL A 215 -9.80 17.29 15.27
C VAL A 215 -8.99 16.01 15.21
N THR A 216 -9.37 15.01 16.00
CA THR A 216 -8.70 13.72 16.05
C THR A 216 -9.43 12.67 15.21
N LEU A 217 -8.74 11.55 14.93
CA LEU A 217 -9.36 10.42 14.24
C LEU A 217 -10.51 9.81 15.06
N GLU A 218 -10.42 9.90 16.37
CA GLU A 218 -11.41 9.35 17.29
C GLU A 218 -12.72 10.11 17.25
N ASP A 219 -12.66 11.42 17.15
CA ASP A 219 -13.86 12.27 17.00
C ASP A 219 -14.66 11.95 15.73
N LEU A 220 -13.97 11.47 14.69
CA LEU A 220 -14.61 11.11 13.42
C LEU A 220 -15.15 9.69 13.39
N LYS A 221 -14.83 8.85 14.36
CA LYS A 221 -15.34 7.48 14.43
C LYS A 221 -16.77 7.49 14.96
N ARG A 222 -17.66 6.86 14.20
CA ARG A 222 -19.02 6.61 14.71
C ARG A 222 -18.95 5.60 15.86
N PRO A 223 -19.65 5.83 16.97
CA PRO A 223 -19.76 4.88 18.06
C PRO A 223 -20.34 3.56 17.52
N ARG A 224 -19.79 2.45 17.96
CA ARG A 224 -20.27 1.11 17.55
C ARG A 224 -21.62 0.72 18.11
N LYS A 225 -21.99 1.32 19.27
CA LYS A 225 -23.28 1.15 19.92
C LYS A 225 -24.05 2.45 19.79
N ALA A 226 -25.36 2.39 19.63
CA ALA A 226 -26.21 3.54 19.78
C ALA A 226 -26.05 4.04 21.22
N ILE A 227 -25.52 5.26 21.37
CA ILE A 227 -25.42 5.93 22.68
C ILE A 227 -26.82 6.44 22.99
N ALA A 228 -27.30 6.16 24.19
CA ALA A 228 -28.58 6.73 24.63
C ALA A 228 -28.54 8.27 24.59
N PRO A 229 -29.63 8.93 24.24
CA PRO A 229 -29.64 10.39 24.15
C PRO A 229 -29.25 11.10 25.48
N GLU A 230 -29.48 10.45 26.60
CA GLU A 230 -29.05 10.92 27.92
C GLU A 230 -27.54 10.96 28.11
N ASP A 231 -26.82 9.95 27.58
CA ASP A 231 -25.35 9.89 27.62
C ASP A 231 -24.72 10.97 26.73
N LEU A 232 -25.35 11.29 25.60
CA LEU A 232 -24.89 12.35 24.70
C LEU A 232 -25.02 13.76 25.36
N LEU A 233 -26.04 13.95 26.15
CA LEU A 233 -26.23 15.22 26.92
C LEU A 233 -25.19 15.32 28.04
N ALA A 234 -24.87 14.23 28.72
CA ALA A 234 -23.84 14.19 29.76
C ALA A 234 -22.44 14.46 29.19
N GLU A 235 -22.10 13.92 28.04
CA GLU A 235 -20.83 14.21 27.34
C GLU A 235 -20.74 15.68 26.87
N ALA A 236 -21.85 16.25 26.39
CA ALA A 236 -21.89 17.63 25.94
C ALA A 236 -21.68 18.61 27.09
N THR A 237 -22.17 18.27 28.28
CA THR A 237 -21.99 19.11 29.49
C THR A 237 -20.63 18.91 30.16
N SER A 238 -19.97 17.82 29.97
CA SER A 238 -18.65 17.53 30.55
C SER A 238 -17.45 18.04 29.73
N LYS A 239 -17.64 18.46 28.48
CA LYS A 239 -16.58 19.11 27.70
C LYS A 239 -16.35 20.51 28.21
N PRO A 240 -15.19 20.84 28.83
CA PRO A 240 -14.89 22.20 29.21
C PRO A 240 -14.80 23.05 27.94
N THR A 241 -15.69 24.04 27.84
CA THR A 241 -15.59 25.09 26.84
C THR A 241 -14.23 25.76 27.03
N SER A 242 -13.26 25.50 26.17
CA SER A 242 -12.01 26.26 26.19
C SER A 242 -12.34 27.70 25.92
N ALA A 243 -12.28 28.52 27.00
CA ALA A 243 -12.55 29.90 26.97
C ALA A 243 -11.76 30.62 25.88
N ALA A 244 -12.48 31.23 24.97
CA ALA A 244 -11.94 32.22 24.07
C ALA A 244 -11.23 33.29 24.90
N SER A 245 -9.91 33.36 24.82
CA SER A 245 -9.13 34.47 25.36
C SER A 245 -9.43 35.70 24.52
N THR A 246 -10.33 36.50 25.03
CA THR A 246 -10.63 37.85 24.52
C THR A 246 -9.41 38.72 24.79
N THR A 247 -8.55 38.88 23.81
CA THR A 247 -7.49 39.87 23.82
C THR A 247 -8.13 41.21 23.52
N THR A 248 -8.36 42.02 24.54
CA THR A 248 -8.72 43.43 24.42
C THR A 248 -7.52 44.20 23.83
N PRO A 249 -7.68 44.99 22.77
CA PRO A 249 -6.64 45.89 22.34
C PRO A 249 -6.56 47.07 23.31
N SER A 250 -5.42 47.20 24.00
CA SER A 250 -5.05 48.39 24.78
C SER A 250 -4.89 49.57 23.83
N ALA A 251 -5.74 50.57 24.00
CA ALA A 251 -5.52 51.89 23.42
C ALA A 251 -4.41 52.59 24.19
N ALA A 252 -3.36 53.00 23.51
CA ALA A 252 -2.33 53.90 24.01
C ALA A 252 -2.67 55.34 23.62
N PRO A 253 -2.32 56.34 24.47
CA PRO A 253 -2.59 57.75 24.24
C PRO A 253 -1.78 58.41 23.13
#